data_ac485ff1b3843827d6158290882b018f
#
_entry.id   ac485ff1b3843827d6158290882b018f
#
_cell.length_a   1.000
_cell.length_b   1.000
_cell.length_c   1.000
_cell.angle_alpha   90.00
_cell.angle_beta   90.00
_cell.angle_gamma   90.00
#
_symmetry.space_group_name_H-M   'P 1'
#
loop_
_entity.id
_entity.type
_entity.pdbx_description
1 polymer ?
#
loop_
_entity_poly.entity_id
_entity_poly.type
_entity_poly.pdbx_seq_one_letter_code
_entity_poly.pdbx_strand_id
1 'polypeptide(L)'
;MYGGAATVADKITIQQTILTGALTYTVANTKDAYVDALLGARSINITATLSGNLVGTPEKETISKTTSTVDPIIGAKGRYRIADSSWYIPAYADIGSGGGTTNLTWQVMAGVGKSFGSLIDASLTYRALYYDMKAGGVLQKTTMQGPQVAVTFKF
;
A
#
# COMPACT_ATOMS: atom_id res chain seq x y z
N MET A 1 -30.01 -4.19 36.26
CA MET A 1 -29.78 -5.55 35.84
C MET A 1 -29.55 -5.59 34.35
N TYR A 2 -28.38 -5.91 33.94
CA TYR A 2 -27.93 -5.76 32.58
C TYR A 2 -27.83 -7.11 31.90
N GLY A 3 -28.78 -7.40 31.04
CA GLY A 3 -28.71 -8.50 30.12
C GLY A 3 -27.95 -8.15 28.84
N GLY A 4 -26.79 -7.52 28.94
CA GLY A 4 -25.91 -7.27 27.82
C GLY A 4 -24.88 -8.40 27.76
N ALA A 5 -24.94 -9.24 26.76
CA ALA A 5 -23.84 -10.15 26.46
C ALA A 5 -22.60 -9.32 26.14
N ALA A 6 -21.72 -9.15 27.09
CA ALA A 6 -20.42 -8.54 26.85
C ALA A 6 -19.57 -9.56 26.07
N THR A 7 -19.43 -9.34 24.79
CA THR A 7 -18.47 -10.10 23.97
C THR A 7 -17.08 -9.60 24.30
N VAL A 8 -16.31 -10.40 25.02
CA VAL A 8 -14.90 -10.12 25.21
C VAL A 8 -14.18 -10.64 23.97
N ALA A 9 -13.66 -9.74 23.15
CA ALA A 9 -12.86 -10.12 22.01
C ALA A 9 -11.50 -10.62 22.51
N ASP A 10 -11.26 -11.92 22.41
CA ASP A 10 -10.00 -12.53 22.79
C ASP A 10 -8.91 -12.28 21.75
N LYS A 11 -9.27 -12.10 20.49
CA LYS A 11 -8.32 -11.87 19.41
C LYS A 11 -8.96 -11.11 18.27
N ILE A 12 -8.32 -10.01 17.88
CA ILE A 12 -8.63 -9.27 16.65
C ILE A 12 -7.49 -9.52 15.68
N THR A 13 -7.79 -10.10 14.53
CA THR A 13 -6.82 -10.31 13.45
C THR A 13 -7.24 -9.48 12.25
N ILE A 14 -6.36 -8.58 11.82
CA ILE A 14 -6.54 -7.80 10.59
C ILE A 14 -5.50 -8.26 9.60
N GLN A 15 -5.97 -8.82 8.50
CA GLN A 15 -5.12 -9.18 7.36
C GLN A 15 -5.38 -8.20 6.22
N GLN A 16 -4.32 -7.61 5.73
CA GLN A 16 -4.39 -6.70 4.61
C GLN A 16 -3.44 -7.17 3.52
N THR A 17 -3.97 -7.31 2.32
CA THR A 17 -3.20 -7.65 1.13
C THR A 17 -3.37 -6.55 0.11
N ILE A 18 -2.27 -5.98 -0.33
CA ILE A 18 -2.24 -4.96 -1.37
C ILE A 18 -1.45 -5.51 -2.55
N LEU A 19 -2.09 -5.58 -3.70
CA LEU A 19 -1.46 -5.97 -4.95
C LEU A 19 -1.60 -4.83 -5.95
N THR A 20 -0.49 -4.39 -6.51
CA THR A 20 -0.47 -3.33 -7.53
C THR A 20 0.19 -3.88 -8.79
N GLY A 21 -0.54 -3.83 -9.89
CA GLY A 21 -0.02 -4.11 -11.22
C GLY A 21 -0.08 -2.86 -12.08
N ALA A 22 1.01 -2.52 -12.75
CA ALA A 22 1.05 -1.34 -13.60
C ALA A 22 1.95 -1.57 -14.83
N LEU A 23 1.52 -1.00 -15.93
CA LEU A 23 2.33 -0.81 -17.13
C LEU A 23 3.05 0.52 -17.01
N THR A 24 4.29 0.55 -17.41
CA THR A 24 5.11 1.77 -17.39
C THR A 24 5.60 2.11 -18.78
N TYR A 25 5.62 3.41 -19.07
CA TYR A 25 6.14 3.96 -20.30
C TYR A 25 7.12 5.09 -19.98
N THR A 26 8.34 4.98 -20.50
CA THR A 26 9.38 5.99 -20.27
C THR A 26 9.06 7.25 -21.08
N VAL A 27 8.76 8.33 -20.37
CA VAL A 27 8.42 9.63 -20.97
C VAL A 27 9.62 10.56 -21.05
N ALA A 28 10.62 10.36 -20.19
CA ALA A 28 11.86 11.11 -20.22
C ALA A 28 13.02 10.21 -19.79
N ASN A 29 14.10 10.25 -20.51
CA ASN A 29 15.32 9.51 -20.20
C ASN A 29 16.54 10.35 -20.56
N THR A 30 17.33 10.68 -19.58
CA THR A 30 18.59 11.38 -19.72
C THR A 30 19.72 10.57 -19.11
N LYS A 31 20.95 11.04 -19.24
CA LYS A 31 22.13 10.38 -18.67
C LYS A 31 21.99 10.16 -17.15
N ASP A 32 21.37 11.07 -16.44
CA ASP A 32 21.32 11.09 -14.98
C ASP A 32 19.93 10.84 -14.40
N ALA A 33 18.89 10.89 -15.22
CA ALA A 33 17.51 10.74 -14.76
C ALA A 33 16.63 10.05 -15.79
N TYR A 34 15.64 9.30 -15.28
CA TYR A 34 14.52 8.85 -16.09
C TYR A 34 13.19 9.09 -15.37
N VAL A 35 12.14 9.25 -16.13
CA VAL A 35 10.77 9.35 -15.64
C VAL A 35 9.89 8.44 -16.48
N ASP A 36 9.19 7.56 -15.81
CA ASP A 36 8.20 6.67 -16.43
C ASP A 36 6.80 7.09 -15.98
N ALA A 37 5.90 7.26 -16.94
CA ALA A 37 4.48 7.30 -16.65
C ALA A 37 3.99 5.88 -16.38
N LEU A 38 3.03 5.74 -15.46
CA LEU A 38 2.44 4.46 -15.16
C LEU A 38 0.91 4.51 -15.23
N LEU A 39 0.35 3.41 -15.69
CA LEU A 39 -1.08 3.16 -15.70
C LEU A 39 -1.32 1.74 -15.21
N GLY A 40 -2.18 1.57 -14.24
CA GLY A 40 -2.37 0.25 -13.65
C GLY A 40 -3.63 0.11 -12.83
N ALA A 41 -3.63 -0.90 -12.02
CA ALA A 41 -4.69 -1.16 -11.06
C ALA A 41 -4.10 -1.61 -9.72
N ARG A 42 -4.74 -1.20 -8.64
CA ARG A 42 -4.42 -1.60 -7.28
C ARG A 42 -5.57 -2.38 -6.70
N SER A 43 -5.32 -3.61 -6.28
CA SER A 43 -6.26 -4.42 -5.54
C SER A 43 -5.95 -4.35 -4.05
N ILE A 44 -6.96 -4.14 -3.26
CA ILE A 44 -6.87 -4.07 -1.82
C ILE A 44 -7.86 -5.05 -1.24
N ASN A 45 -7.37 -5.98 -0.44
CA ASN A 45 -8.19 -6.93 0.30
C ASN A 45 -7.93 -6.72 1.79
N ILE A 46 -8.97 -6.41 2.52
CA ILE A 46 -8.92 -6.27 3.97
C ILE A 46 -9.85 -7.30 4.57
N THR A 47 -9.30 -8.19 5.37
CA THR A 47 -10.06 -9.17 6.15
C THR A 47 -9.90 -8.87 7.61
N ALA A 48 -11.00 -8.53 8.27
CA ALA A 48 -11.06 -8.36 9.71
C ALA A 48 -11.74 -9.57 10.32
N THR A 49 -11.05 -10.26 11.21
CA THR A 49 -11.56 -11.41 11.94
C THR A 49 -11.64 -11.08 13.43
N LEU A 50 -12.83 -11.15 13.97
CA LEU A 50 -13.10 -10.99 15.39
C LEU A 50 -13.46 -12.35 15.98
N SER A 51 -12.63 -12.84 16.89
CA SER A 51 -12.89 -14.07 17.64
C SER A 51 -13.16 -13.71 19.10
N GLY A 52 -14.32 -14.10 19.60
CA GLY A 52 -14.70 -13.85 20.98
C GLY A 52 -15.46 -15.01 21.60
N ASN A 53 -15.40 -15.12 22.92
CA ASN A 53 -16.25 -16.04 23.67
C ASN A 53 -17.48 -15.28 24.17
N LEU A 54 -18.65 -15.81 23.90
CA LEU A 54 -19.86 -15.34 24.55
C LEU A 54 -19.84 -15.78 26.02
N VAL A 55 -19.96 -14.82 26.93
CA VAL A 55 -20.02 -15.11 28.35
C VAL A 55 -21.30 -15.91 28.63
N GLY A 56 -21.15 -17.14 29.13
CA GLY A 56 -22.25 -18.02 29.52
C GLY A 56 -22.57 -19.13 28.51
N THR A 57 -21.88 -19.21 27.37
CA THR A 57 -22.01 -20.30 26.42
C THR A 57 -20.64 -20.86 26.01
N PRO A 58 -20.51 -22.17 25.77
CA PRO A 58 -19.26 -22.76 25.31
C PRO A 58 -18.97 -22.51 23.83
N GLU A 59 -19.79 -21.72 23.14
CA GLU A 59 -19.65 -21.45 21.71
C GLU A 59 -18.74 -20.27 21.46
N LYS A 60 -17.77 -20.49 20.59
CA LYS A 60 -16.90 -19.43 20.03
C LYS A 60 -17.56 -18.87 18.79
N GLU A 61 -17.91 -17.61 18.81
CA GLU A 61 -18.31 -16.93 17.58
C GLU A 61 -17.10 -16.28 16.92
N THR A 62 -16.94 -16.56 15.65
CA THR A 62 -15.94 -15.91 14.80
C THR A 62 -16.68 -15.14 13.72
N ILE A 63 -16.52 -13.82 13.76
CA ILE A 63 -17.08 -12.93 12.74
C ILE A 63 -15.93 -12.50 11.84
N SER A 64 -16.03 -12.84 10.58
CA SER A 64 -15.05 -12.44 9.56
C SER A 64 -15.73 -11.58 8.50
N LYS A 65 -15.16 -10.42 8.24
CA LYS A 65 -15.60 -9.54 7.16
C LYS A 65 -14.44 -9.23 6.24
N THR A 66 -14.62 -9.55 4.97
CA THR A 66 -13.65 -9.27 3.91
C THR A 66 -14.19 -8.17 3.01
N THR A 67 -13.41 -7.15 2.81
CA THR A 67 -13.67 -6.08 1.84
C THR A 67 -12.57 -6.09 0.81
N SER A 68 -12.94 -6.18 -0.46
CA SER A 68 -12.01 -6.16 -1.57
C SER A 68 -12.41 -5.06 -2.55
N THR A 69 -11.41 -4.35 -3.06
CA THR A 69 -11.60 -3.32 -4.09
C THR A 69 -10.46 -3.37 -5.10
N VAL A 70 -10.78 -2.99 -6.32
CA VAL A 70 -9.80 -2.84 -7.40
C VAL A 70 -9.96 -1.44 -7.97
N ASP A 71 -8.91 -0.65 -7.88
CA ASP A 71 -8.91 0.75 -8.26
C ASP A 71 -7.94 0.99 -9.42
N PRO A 72 -8.37 1.63 -10.51
CA PRO A 72 -7.46 2.10 -11.54
C PRO A 72 -6.56 3.19 -10.96
N ILE A 73 -5.29 3.15 -11.31
CA ILE A 73 -4.28 4.11 -10.86
C ILE A 73 -3.52 4.66 -12.06
N ILE A 74 -3.16 5.92 -11.93
CA ILE A 74 -2.25 6.61 -12.85
C ILE A 74 -1.16 7.30 -12.03
N GLY A 75 0.06 7.32 -12.54
CA GLY A 75 1.13 7.96 -11.79
C GLY A 75 2.41 8.08 -12.58
N ALA A 76 3.47 8.31 -11.84
CA ALA A 76 4.82 8.39 -12.37
C ALA A 76 5.82 7.82 -11.37
N LYS A 77 6.89 7.26 -11.90
CA LYS A 77 8.06 6.89 -11.12
C LYS A 77 9.31 7.40 -11.82
N GLY A 78 10.34 7.66 -11.07
CA GLY A 78 11.58 8.14 -11.61
C GLY A 78 12.76 7.88 -10.70
N ARG A 79 13.92 8.12 -11.27
CA ARG A 79 15.19 8.00 -10.57
C ARG A 79 16.10 9.11 -11.06
N TYR A 80 16.73 9.79 -10.14
CA TYR A 80 17.74 10.82 -10.43
C TYR A 80 19.08 10.42 -9.81
N ARG A 81 20.11 10.32 -10.63
CA ARG A 81 21.47 10.06 -10.16
C ARG A 81 22.13 11.38 -9.72
N ILE A 82 22.66 11.37 -8.50
CA ILE A 82 23.32 12.55 -7.95
C ILE A 82 24.72 12.63 -8.53
N ALA A 83 24.98 13.64 -9.38
CA ALA A 83 26.27 13.94 -10.00
C ALA A 83 27.09 12.67 -10.30
N ASP A 84 28.00 12.45 -11.02
CA ASP A 84 28.73 11.22 -11.39
C ASP A 84 29.01 10.19 -10.28
N SER A 85 28.12 10.13 -9.27
CA SER A 85 28.22 9.21 -8.12
C SER A 85 27.36 7.95 -8.30
N SER A 86 27.53 6.99 -7.40
CA SER A 86 26.70 5.79 -7.30
C SER A 86 25.38 6.02 -6.51
N TRP A 87 25.18 7.23 -5.98
CA TRP A 87 23.97 7.59 -5.25
C TRP A 87 22.87 8.07 -6.17
N TYR A 88 21.63 7.75 -5.82
CA TYR A 88 20.44 8.17 -6.59
C TYR A 88 19.25 8.46 -5.68
N ILE A 89 18.32 9.21 -6.20
CA ILE A 89 17.05 9.52 -5.55
C ILE A 89 15.94 8.81 -6.33
N PRO A 90 15.34 7.74 -5.80
CA PRO A 90 14.12 7.18 -6.35
C PRO A 90 12.92 7.98 -5.90
N ALA A 91 11.95 8.15 -6.79
CA ALA A 91 10.68 8.77 -6.49
C ALA A 91 9.54 8.06 -7.20
N TYR A 92 8.37 8.04 -6.56
CA TYR A 92 7.16 7.43 -7.07
C TYR A 92 5.95 8.19 -6.58
N ALA A 93 4.97 8.40 -7.44
CA ALA A 93 3.68 8.95 -7.06
C ALA A 93 2.59 8.36 -7.94
N ASP A 94 1.48 7.98 -7.34
CA ASP A 94 0.28 7.58 -8.05
C ASP A 94 -0.98 8.12 -7.38
N ILE A 95 -2.03 8.21 -8.15
CA ILE A 95 -3.38 8.54 -7.70
C ILE A 95 -4.36 7.59 -8.40
N GLY A 96 -5.37 7.18 -7.67
CA GLY A 96 -6.41 6.32 -8.19
C GLY A 96 -7.77 6.60 -7.57
N SER A 97 -8.78 6.12 -8.25
CA SER A 97 -10.16 6.23 -7.76
C SER A 97 -10.94 5.04 -8.29
N GLY A 98 -11.59 4.33 -7.41
CA GLY A 98 -12.50 3.24 -7.77
C GLY A 98 -13.93 3.72 -7.82
N GLY A 99 -14.68 3.37 -8.86
CA GLY A 99 -16.09 3.72 -9.01
C GLY A 99 -17.04 3.01 -8.03
N GLY A 100 -16.51 2.37 -6.99
CA GLY A 100 -17.30 1.60 -6.03
C GLY A 100 -17.03 2.01 -4.59
N THR A 101 -16.18 1.26 -3.92
CA THR A 101 -15.88 1.40 -2.48
C THR A 101 -14.81 2.43 -2.19
N THR A 102 -13.92 2.73 -3.13
CA THR A 102 -12.82 3.68 -2.95
C THR A 102 -13.14 5.01 -3.62
N ASN A 103 -13.20 6.08 -2.83
CA ASN A 103 -13.37 7.43 -3.38
C ASN A 103 -12.05 7.95 -3.96
N LEU A 104 -10.98 7.80 -3.18
CA LEU A 104 -9.65 8.29 -3.56
C LEU A 104 -8.57 7.42 -2.89
N THR A 105 -7.57 7.08 -3.67
CA THR A 105 -6.31 6.52 -3.16
C THR A 105 -5.15 7.27 -3.78
N TRP A 106 -4.12 7.54 -3.02
CA TRP A 106 -2.87 8.08 -3.55
C TRP A 106 -1.69 7.53 -2.78
N GLN A 107 -0.57 7.48 -3.44
CA GLN A 107 0.67 7.00 -2.86
C GLN A 107 1.82 7.87 -3.33
N VAL A 108 2.71 8.20 -2.41
CA VAL A 108 3.99 8.83 -2.72
C VAL A 108 5.11 8.08 -2.03
N MET A 109 6.25 8.04 -2.68
CA MET A 109 7.46 7.44 -2.14
C MET A 109 8.66 8.22 -2.66
N ALA A 110 9.59 8.51 -1.79
CA ALA A 110 10.88 9.10 -2.14
C ALA A 110 11.93 8.65 -1.15
N GLY A 111 13.18 8.71 -1.56
CA GLY A 111 14.27 8.32 -0.67
C GLY A 111 15.63 8.48 -1.32
N VAL A 112 16.57 7.69 -0.86
CA VAL A 112 17.94 7.65 -1.34
C VAL A 112 18.36 6.21 -1.55
N GLY A 113 19.10 5.98 -2.61
CA GLY A 113 19.67 4.68 -2.92
C GLY A 113 21.12 4.78 -3.34
N LYS A 114 21.78 3.64 -3.32
CA LYS A 114 23.16 3.49 -3.78
C LYS A 114 23.29 2.24 -4.64
N SER A 115 23.97 2.40 -5.75
CA SER A 115 24.36 1.29 -6.63
C SER A 115 25.70 0.72 -6.20
N PHE A 116 25.74 -0.57 -5.96
CA PHE A 116 26.95 -1.31 -5.63
C PHE A 116 27.40 -2.11 -6.88
N GLY A 117 28.21 -1.49 -7.70
CA GLY A 117 28.58 -2.05 -8.99
C GLY A 117 27.42 -2.09 -9.99
N SER A 118 27.43 -3.08 -10.89
CA SER A 118 26.39 -3.25 -11.92
C SER A 118 25.26 -4.20 -11.51
N LEU A 119 25.40 -4.89 -10.39
CA LEU A 119 24.53 -6.01 -10.01
C LEU A 119 23.56 -5.71 -8.89
N ILE A 120 23.90 -4.82 -7.97
CA ILE A 120 23.12 -4.60 -6.75
C ILE A 120 22.83 -3.12 -6.56
N ASP A 121 21.57 -2.80 -6.32
CA ASP A 121 21.12 -1.51 -5.84
C ASP A 121 20.45 -1.69 -4.47
N ALA A 122 20.77 -0.83 -3.53
CA ALA A 122 20.07 -0.74 -2.25
C ALA A 122 19.47 0.65 -2.08
N SER A 123 18.26 0.72 -1.57
CA SER A 123 17.58 1.99 -1.33
C SER A 123 16.85 2.00 0.00
N LEU A 124 16.83 3.17 0.61
CA LEU A 124 16.01 3.50 1.75
C LEU A 124 15.02 4.59 1.32
N THR A 125 13.75 4.28 1.37
CA THR A 125 12.67 5.16 0.96
C THR A 125 11.68 5.36 2.08
N TYR A 126 10.96 6.46 2.04
CA TYR A 126 9.80 6.70 2.88
C TYR A 126 8.56 6.71 2.01
N ARG A 127 7.57 5.90 2.39
CA ARG A 127 6.33 5.70 1.64
C ARG A 127 5.16 6.20 2.45
N ALA A 128 4.27 6.92 1.81
CA ALA A 128 2.97 7.28 2.34
C ALA A 128 1.88 6.84 1.37
N LEU A 129 0.90 6.14 1.88
CA LEU A 129 -0.23 5.60 1.14
C LEU A 129 -1.52 6.00 1.84
N TYR A 130 -2.41 6.61 1.11
CA TYR A 130 -3.69 7.10 1.61
C TYR A 130 -4.85 6.42 0.91
N TYR A 131 -5.86 6.08 1.69
CA TYR A 131 -7.14 5.56 1.22
C TYR A 131 -8.29 6.35 1.82
N ASP A 132 -9.23 6.71 0.97
CA ASP A 132 -10.56 7.17 1.35
C ASP A 132 -11.56 6.14 0.84
N MET A 133 -12.01 5.27 1.72
CA MET A 133 -12.92 4.18 1.39
C MET A 133 -14.30 4.47 1.95
N LYS A 134 -15.31 4.21 1.13
CA LYS A 134 -16.71 4.28 1.51
C LYS A 134 -17.29 2.87 1.49
N ALA A 135 -17.18 2.18 2.60
CA ALA A 135 -17.73 0.84 2.77
C ALA A 135 -18.97 0.87 3.65
N GLY A 136 -20.13 0.46 3.12
CA GLY A 136 -21.35 0.31 3.91
C GLY A 136 -21.87 1.57 4.59
N GLY A 137 -21.64 2.75 4.01
CA GLY A 137 -22.06 4.03 4.58
C GLY A 137 -21.12 4.60 5.65
N VAL A 138 -20.01 3.91 5.95
CA VAL A 138 -18.97 4.38 6.86
C VAL A 138 -17.78 4.88 6.05
N LEU A 139 -17.45 6.17 6.23
CA LEU A 139 -16.24 6.77 5.65
C LEU A 139 -15.03 6.30 6.45
N GLN A 140 -14.18 5.53 5.83
CA GLN A 140 -12.93 5.09 6.44
C GLN A 140 -11.76 5.73 5.70
N LYS A 141 -11.08 6.65 6.37
CA LYS A 141 -9.86 7.28 5.89
C LYS A 141 -8.68 6.67 6.61
N THR A 142 -7.76 6.12 5.86
CA THR A 142 -6.57 5.48 6.42
C THR A 142 -5.33 5.99 5.73
N THR A 143 -4.35 6.38 6.51
CA THR A 143 -3.01 6.73 6.03
C THR A 143 -2.02 5.71 6.56
N MET A 144 -1.31 5.07 5.68
CA MET A 144 -0.20 4.18 6.00
C MET A 144 1.10 4.85 5.56
N GLN A 145 2.04 4.98 6.48
CA GLN A 145 3.32 5.60 6.18
C GLN A 145 4.44 4.91 6.93
N GLY A 146 5.62 4.89 6.35
CA GLY A 146 6.77 4.30 6.99
C GLY A 146 7.99 4.19 6.09
N PRO A 147 9.14 3.88 6.70
CA PRO A 147 10.36 3.59 5.95
C PRO A 147 10.28 2.23 5.26
N GLN A 148 10.90 2.15 4.10
CA GLN A 148 11.00 0.92 3.31
C GLN A 148 12.44 0.75 2.85
N VAL A 149 12.98 -0.44 3.04
CA VAL A 149 14.28 -0.84 2.50
C VAL A 149 14.05 -1.77 1.32
N ALA A 150 14.72 -1.51 0.21
CA ALA A 150 14.70 -2.36 -0.96
C ALA A 150 16.10 -2.69 -1.43
N VAL A 151 16.29 -3.92 -1.85
CA VAL A 151 17.51 -4.39 -2.53
C VAL A 151 17.09 -4.96 -3.88
N THR A 152 17.69 -4.46 -4.91
CA THR A 152 17.42 -4.88 -6.29
C THR A 152 18.65 -5.54 -6.87
N PHE A 153 18.47 -6.75 -7.35
CA PHE A 153 19.49 -7.48 -8.10
C PHE A 153 19.24 -7.30 -9.59
N LYS A 154 20.27 -6.90 -10.30
CA LYS A 154 20.24 -6.74 -11.76
C LYS A 154 21.02 -7.89 -12.40
N PHE A 155 20.46 -8.53 -13.36
CA PHE A 155 21.11 -9.62 -14.11
C PHE A 155 20.74 -9.56 -15.59
#